data_7eaf852494fd963ed5bdf8401a02e181
#
_entry.id   7eaf852494fd963ed5bdf8401a02e181
#
_cell.length_a   1.000
_cell.length_b   1.000
_cell.length_c   1.000
_cell.angle_alpha   90.00
_cell.angle_beta   90.00
_cell.angle_gamma   90.00
#
_symmetry.space_group_name_H-M   'P 1'
#
loop_
_entity.id
_entity.type
_entity.pdbx_description
1 polymer ?
#
loop_
_entity_poly.entity_id
_entity_poly.type
_entity_poly.pdbx_seq_one_letter_code
_entity_poly.pdbx_strand_id
1 'polypeptide(L)' 'REEAERLKEELRRVLEENRRTVEEIERRIKRVLEENEETVRRLEKRIEEVLRDVREKTK' A
#
# COMPACT_ATOMS: atom_id res chain seq x y z
N ARG A 1 -1.96 31.47 -30.79
CA ARG A 1 -0.80 31.54 -29.88
C ARG A 1 -1.23 31.51 -28.42
N GLU A 2 -2.16 32.38 -28.05
CA GLU A 2 -2.69 32.41 -26.68
C GLU A 2 -3.39 31.10 -26.31
N GLU A 3 -4.11 30.54 -27.24
CA GLU A 3 -4.79 29.27 -27.05
C GLU A 3 -3.79 28.15 -26.82
N ALA A 4 -2.72 28.12 -27.59
CA ALA A 4 -1.66 27.12 -27.42
C ALA A 4 -0.97 27.25 -26.06
N GLU A 5 -0.73 28.48 -25.61
CA GLU A 5 -0.13 28.74 -24.30
C GLU A 5 -1.06 28.29 -23.17
N ARG A 6 -2.36 28.56 -23.29
CA ARG A 6 -3.34 28.12 -22.30
C ARG A 6 -3.43 26.61 -22.24
N LEU A 7 -3.38 25.93 -23.37
CA LEU A 7 -3.42 24.49 -23.42
C LEU A 7 -2.17 23.87 -22.77
N LYS A 8 -1.01 24.49 -22.99
CA LYS A 8 0.22 24.04 -22.32
C LYS A 8 0.15 24.19 -20.82
N GLU A 9 -0.39 25.30 -20.33
CA GLU A 9 -0.57 25.53 -18.90
C GLU A 9 -1.54 24.53 -18.30
N GLU A 10 -2.64 24.28 -18.98
CA GLU A 10 -3.62 23.29 -18.55
C GLU A 10 -3.01 21.90 -18.51
N LEU A 11 -2.23 21.54 -19.52
CA LEU A 11 -1.55 20.27 -19.56
C LEU A 11 -0.59 20.11 -18.38
N ARG A 12 0.21 21.13 -18.08
CA ARG A 12 1.12 21.11 -16.94
C ARG A 12 0.38 20.91 -15.63
N ARG A 13 -0.75 21.56 -15.46
CA ARG A 13 -1.56 21.46 -14.26
C ARG A 13 -2.12 20.07 -14.10
N VAL A 14 -2.66 19.49 -15.15
CA VAL A 14 -3.20 18.14 -15.13
C VAL A 14 -2.10 17.12 -14.83
N LEU A 15 -0.95 17.25 -15.46
CA LEU A 15 0.19 16.38 -15.20
C LEU A 15 0.64 16.45 -13.75
N GLU A 16 0.69 17.65 -13.18
CA GLU A 16 1.08 17.83 -11.78
C GLU A 16 0.04 17.21 -10.83
N GLU A 17 -1.25 17.41 -11.11
CA GLU A 17 -2.31 16.83 -10.32
C GLU A 17 -2.27 15.28 -10.38
N ASN A 18 -2.03 14.75 -11.57
CA ASN A 18 -1.90 13.31 -11.75
C ASN A 18 -0.72 12.76 -10.96
N ARG A 19 0.41 13.46 -10.99
CA ARG A 19 1.60 13.06 -10.24
C ARG A 19 1.31 12.98 -8.73
N ARG A 20 0.62 13.99 -8.21
CA ARG A 20 0.24 14.03 -6.79
C ARG A 20 -0.69 12.89 -6.43
N THR A 21 -1.66 12.62 -7.30
CA THR A 21 -2.61 11.53 -7.09
C THR A 21 -1.90 10.19 -7.05
N VAL A 22 -0.98 9.96 -7.99
CA VAL A 22 -0.20 8.73 -8.02
C VAL A 22 0.62 8.58 -6.74
N GLU A 23 1.27 9.64 -6.29
CA GLU A 23 2.05 9.61 -5.05
C GLU A 23 1.20 9.28 -3.83
N GLU A 24 -0.03 9.81 -3.76
CA GLU A 24 -0.95 9.48 -2.68
C GLU A 24 -1.37 8.02 -2.72
N ILE A 25 -1.66 7.50 -3.91
CA ILE A 25 -2.03 6.10 -4.09
C ILE A 25 -0.87 5.20 -3.67
N GLU A 26 0.35 5.53 -4.07
CA GLU A 26 1.54 4.78 -3.68
C GLU A 26 1.72 4.74 -2.17
N ARG A 27 1.50 5.86 -1.49
CA ARG A 27 1.59 5.90 -0.03
C ARG A 27 0.54 5.02 0.64
N ARG A 28 -0.69 5.02 0.10
CA ARG A 28 -1.77 4.18 0.62
C ARG A 28 -1.47 2.70 0.40
N ILE A 29 -0.98 2.36 -0.77
CA ILE A 29 -0.61 0.98 -1.10
C ILE A 29 0.49 0.50 -0.15
N LYS A 30 1.49 1.31 0.07
CA LYS A 30 2.59 0.99 0.99
C LYS A 30 2.07 0.72 2.40
N ARG A 31 1.15 1.55 2.88
CA ARG A 31 0.56 1.40 4.20
C ARG A 31 -0.23 0.09 4.31
N VAL A 32 -1.07 -0.20 3.32
CA VAL A 32 -1.85 -1.43 3.30
C VAL A 32 -0.93 -2.64 3.28
N LEU A 33 0.12 -2.59 2.49
CA LEU A 33 1.10 -3.67 2.40
C LEU A 33 1.79 -3.90 3.76
N GLU A 34 2.20 -2.84 4.43
CA GLU A 34 2.82 -2.92 5.76
C GLU A 34 1.87 -3.52 6.79
N GLU A 35 0.60 -3.11 6.77
CA GLU A 35 -0.43 -3.65 7.66
C GLU A 35 -0.67 -5.13 7.39
N ASN A 36 -0.69 -5.53 6.12
CA ASN A 36 -0.85 -6.93 5.74
C ASN A 36 0.32 -7.77 6.20
N GLU A 37 1.54 -7.29 6.04
CA GLU A 37 2.74 -7.98 6.49
C GLU A 37 2.73 -8.19 8.00
N GLU A 38 2.30 -7.19 8.75
CA GLU A 38 2.16 -7.30 10.19
C GLU A 38 1.11 -8.33 10.58
N THR A 39 -0.03 -8.31 9.88
CA THR A 39 -1.10 -9.28 10.09
C THR A 39 -0.61 -10.71 9.82
N VAL A 40 0.12 -10.90 8.74
CA VAL A 40 0.70 -12.20 8.39
C VAL A 40 1.63 -12.68 9.49
N ARG A 41 2.53 -11.83 9.97
CA ARG A 41 3.46 -12.20 11.04
C ARG A 41 2.72 -12.61 12.31
N ARG A 42 1.67 -11.87 12.65
CA ARG A 42 0.85 -12.18 13.83
C ARG A 42 0.14 -13.53 13.70
N LEU A 43 -0.39 -13.82 12.52
CA LEU A 43 -1.06 -15.08 12.24
C LEU A 43 -0.07 -16.25 12.22
N GLU A 44 1.10 -16.07 11.64
CA GLU A 44 2.14 -17.10 11.65
C GLU A 44 2.56 -17.44 13.06
N LYS A 45 2.72 -16.44 13.91
CA LYS A 45 3.06 -16.64 15.33
C LYS A 45 1.95 -17.43 16.04
N ARG A 46 0.70 -17.08 15.77
CA ARG A 46 -0.44 -17.77 16.35
C ARG A 46 -0.50 -19.24 15.92
N ILE A 47 -0.23 -19.48 14.65
CA ILE A 47 -0.18 -20.84 14.10
C ILE A 47 0.92 -21.65 14.81
N GLU A 48 2.10 -21.08 14.99
CA GLU A 48 3.19 -21.75 15.71
C GLU A 48 2.81 -22.10 17.12
N GLU A 49 2.13 -21.20 17.83
CA GLU A 49 1.65 -21.46 19.19
C GLU A 49 0.67 -22.61 19.24
N VAL A 50 -0.30 -22.62 18.32
CA VAL A 50 -1.29 -23.70 18.24
C VAL A 50 -0.63 -25.03 17.92
N LEU A 51 0.29 -25.07 16.98
CA LEU A 51 1.00 -26.28 16.60
C LEU A 51 1.86 -26.81 17.76
N ARG A 52 2.45 -25.95 18.53
CA ARG A 52 3.22 -26.31 19.72
C ARG A 52 2.31 -26.98 20.77
N ASP A 53 1.16 -26.35 21.02
CA ASP A 53 0.19 -26.88 21.99
C ASP A 53 -0.30 -28.24 21.56
N VAL A 54 -0.62 -28.44 20.30
CA VAL A 54 -1.05 -29.73 19.76
C VAL A 54 0.05 -30.78 19.96
N ARG A 55 1.29 -30.45 19.67
CA ARG A 55 2.43 -31.35 19.84
C ARG A 55 2.59 -31.78 21.29
N GLU A 56 2.47 -30.86 22.23
CA GLU A 56 2.58 -31.13 23.64
C GLU A 56 1.46 -32.07 24.15
N LYS A 57 0.25 -31.84 23.64
CA LYS A 57 -0.91 -32.66 24.03
C LYS A 57 -0.88 -34.08 23.47
N THR A 58 -0.22 -34.31 22.36
CA THR A 58 -0.14 -35.62 21.74
C THR A 58 1.05 -36.45 22.22
N LYS A 59 1.89 -35.87 23.02
CA LYS A 59 2.95 -36.60 23.70
C LYS A 59 2.37 -37.43 24.83
#